data_5b7ebe28ced6dd1880705a6176618738
#
_entry.id   5b7ebe28ced6dd1880705a6176618738
#
_cell.length_a   1.000
_cell.length_b   1.000
_cell.length_c   1.000
_cell.angle_alpha   90.00
_cell.angle_beta   90.00
_cell.angle_gamma   90.00
#
_symmetry.space_group_name_H-M   'P 1'
#
loop_
_entity.id
_entity.type
_entity.pdbx_description
1 polymer ?
#
loop_
_entity_poly.entity_id
_entity_poly.type
_entity_poly.pdbx_seq_one_letter_code
_entity_poly.pdbx_strand_id
1 'polypeptide(L)'
;HKGDNHYNCPVVAYYPEVIGGNMPLPSDVVLITDYIGLHRPKDFTHKMTAILQKYFPDITLKEVQEALKAGQKEYDSYFAQVRARGDAIIREARKEHKPIIVLAGRPYHVDPEINHGIDKLICSCGAAVISEDCISQEEPPFQTGVLNQWTYHARLYAAARHIRQEKDMNLVQ
;
A
#
# COMPACT_ATOMS: atom_id res chain seq x y z
N HIS A 1 -7.01 -5.63 5.52
CA HIS A 1 -6.55 -6.96 5.94
C HIS A 1 -5.06 -6.97 6.24
N LYS A 2 -4.64 -7.73 7.26
CA LYS A 2 -3.24 -7.91 7.65
C LYS A 2 -2.83 -9.36 7.36
N GLY A 3 -1.67 -9.53 6.74
CA GLY A 3 -1.02 -10.84 6.60
C GLY A 3 -0.48 -11.35 7.94
N ASP A 4 -0.04 -12.61 7.97
CA ASP A 4 0.56 -13.24 9.15
C ASP A 4 1.90 -12.58 9.51
N ASN A 5 2.59 -12.03 8.52
CA ASN A 5 3.82 -11.25 8.63
C ASN A 5 3.72 -9.94 7.82
N HIS A 6 4.67 -9.03 8.05
CA HIS A 6 4.71 -7.72 7.43
C HIS A 6 5.97 -7.56 6.56
N TYR A 7 6.29 -8.60 5.78
CA TYR A 7 7.43 -8.57 4.89
C TYR A 7 7.09 -7.95 3.55
N ASN A 8 8.07 -7.27 2.99
CA ASN A 8 8.09 -6.91 1.58
C ASN A 8 8.86 -7.97 0.78
N CYS A 9 8.64 -7.99 -0.53
CA CYS A 9 9.44 -8.80 -1.45
C CYS A 9 10.94 -8.48 -1.27
N PRO A 10 11.84 -9.49 -1.24
CA PRO A 10 13.27 -9.27 -1.13
C PRO A 10 13.83 -8.28 -2.15
N VAL A 11 13.33 -8.29 -3.39
CA VAL A 11 13.75 -7.35 -4.43
C VAL A 11 13.49 -5.91 -3.99
N VAL A 12 12.30 -5.62 -3.44
CA VAL A 12 11.97 -4.28 -2.92
C VAL A 12 12.83 -3.92 -1.71
N ALA A 13 13.13 -4.89 -0.84
CA ALA A 13 13.95 -4.67 0.34
C ALA A 13 15.40 -4.31 -0.01
N TYR A 14 15.93 -4.80 -1.14
CA TYR A 14 17.30 -4.55 -1.57
C TYR A 14 17.49 -3.36 -2.52
N TYR A 15 16.46 -2.63 -2.88
CA TYR A 15 16.60 -1.43 -3.72
C TYR A 15 17.55 -0.37 -3.15
N PRO A 16 17.59 -0.09 -1.84
CA PRO A 16 18.56 0.87 -1.30
C PRO A 16 20.02 0.49 -1.58
N GLU A 17 20.37 -0.79 -1.42
CA GLU A 17 21.71 -1.28 -1.70
C GLU A 17 22.03 -1.25 -3.19
N VAL A 18 21.07 -1.57 -4.05
CA VAL A 18 21.23 -1.47 -5.51
C VAL A 18 21.47 -0.02 -5.93
N ILE A 19 20.70 0.92 -5.38
CA ILE A 19 20.89 2.35 -5.65
C ILE A 19 22.25 2.80 -5.16
N GLY A 20 22.60 2.53 -3.90
CA GLY A 20 23.87 2.94 -3.32
C GLY A 20 25.11 2.35 -4.00
N GLY A 21 24.98 1.14 -4.58
CA GLY A 21 26.07 0.47 -5.29
C GLY A 21 26.21 0.84 -6.76
N ASN A 22 25.19 1.41 -7.39
CA ASN A 22 25.18 1.65 -8.85
C ASN A 22 24.99 3.13 -9.25
N MET A 23 24.52 3.98 -8.34
CA MET A 23 24.30 5.39 -8.65
C MET A 23 25.30 6.26 -7.88
N PRO A 24 26.10 7.08 -8.56
CA PRO A 24 26.92 8.08 -7.89
C PRO A 24 26.00 9.14 -7.29
N LEU A 25 25.98 9.23 -5.97
CA LEU A 25 25.25 10.27 -5.26
C LEU A 25 26.17 11.50 -5.06
N PRO A 26 25.61 12.73 -5.10
CA PRO A 26 26.34 13.93 -4.70
C PRO A 26 26.91 13.79 -3.29
N SER A 27 28.06 14.38 -3.02
CA SER A 27 28.79 14.24 -1.74
C SER A 27 28.04 14.83 -0.52
N ASP A 28 27.08 15.71 -0.77
CA ASP A 28 26.22 16.35 0.22
C ASP A 28 24.91 15.61 0.46
N VAL A 29 24.66 14.50 -0.25
CA VAL A 29 23.48 13.65 -0.08
C VAL A 29 23.80 12.46 0.82
N VAL A 30 22.99 12.30 1.87
CA VAL A 30 23.07 11.15 2.78
C VAL A 30 22.04 10.11 2.37
N LEU A 31 22.48 8.91 2.00
CA LEU A 31 21.62 7.77 1.73
C LEU A 31 21.48 6.94 3.01
N ILE A 32 20.29 6.93 3.59
CA ILE A 32 19.96 6.12 4.77
C ILE A 32 19.35 4.80 4.30
N THR A 33 20.03 3.68 4.55
CA THR A 33 19.62 2.33 4.09
C THR A 33 19.23 1.39 5.23
N ASP A 34 19.03 1.94 6.42
CA ASP A 34 18.68 1.14 7.61
C ASP A 34 17.31 0.48 7.47
N TYR A 35 17.19 -0.81 7.80
CA TYR A 35 15.92 -1.53 7.81
C TYR A 35 15.07 -1.13 9.00
N ILE A 36 13.87 -0.66 8.72
CA ILE A 36 12.88 -0.23 9.71
C ILE A 36 11.51 -0.83 9.41
N GLY A 37 10.68 -1.01 10.44
CA GLY A 37 9.33 -1.56 10.29
C GLY A 37 8.28 -0.70 10.96
N LEU A 38 7.36 -0.13 10.18
CA LEU A 38 6.26 0.71 10.66
C LEU A 38 5.23 -0.05 11.51
N HIS A 39 5.16 -1.38 11.39
CA HIS A 39 4.21 -2.22 12.11
C HIS A 39 4.46 -2.31 13.61
N ARG A 40 5.63 -1.86 14.09
CA ARG A 40 6.01 -1.76 15.51
C ARG A 40 6.34 -0.32 15.90
N PRO A 41 5.34 0.52 16.16
CA PRO A 41 5.56 1.97 16.34
C PRO A 41 6.56 2.34 17.43
N LYS A 42 6.61 1.58 18.55
CA LYS A 42 7.57 1.82 19.64
C LYS A 42 9.00 1.53 19.19
N ASP A 43 9.23 0.36 18.60
CA ASP A 43 10.55 -0.03 18.09
C ASP A 43 10.99 0.90 16.97
N PHE A 44 10.07 1.27 16.08
CA PHE A 44 10.30 2.22 14.99
C PHE A 44 10.83 3.55 15.52
N THR A 45 10.16 4.15 16.51
CA THR A 45 10.56 5.46 17.03
C THR A 45 11.97 5.44 17.61
N HIS A 46 12.29 4.46 18.44
CA HIS A 46 13.63 4.35 19.01
C HIS A 46 14.71 4.13 17.95
N LYS A 47 14.45 3.21 17.03
CA LYS A 47 15.39 2.90 15.94
C LYS A 47 15.57 4.10 15.01
N MET A 48 14.49 4.76 14.60
CA MET A 48 14.54 5.93 13.74
C MET A 48 15.27 7.09 14.42
N THR A 49 15.04 7.34 15.70
CA THR A 49 15.78 8.36 16.47
C THR A 49 17.28 8.08 16.45
N ALA A 50 17.69 6.84 16.72
CA ALA A 50 19.10 6.46 16.71
C ALA A 50 19.75 6.59 15.32
N ILE A 51 19.01 6.30 14.26
CA ILE A 51 19.47 6.48 12.88
C ILE A 51 19.66 7.96 12.55
N LEU A 52 18.64 8.76 12.82
CA LEU A 52 18.66 10.19 12.50
C LEU A 52 19.71 10.95 13.30
N GLN A 53 19.94 10.60 14.55
CA GLN A 53 20.96 11.24 15.40
C GLN A 53 22.41 11.05 14.89
N LYS A 54 22.66 10.08 14.00
CA LYS A 54 23.96 9.95 13.34
C LYS A 54 24.25 11.15 12.42
N TYR A 55 23.22 11.78 11.88
CA TYR A 55 23.30 12.86 10.88
C TYR A 55 22.80 14.21 11.43
N PHE A 56 21.87 14.15 12.38
CA PHE A 56 21.19 15.30 12.99
C PHE A 56 21.18 15.11 14.52
N PRO A 57 22.29 15.42 15.23
CA PRO A 57 22.47 15.10 16.66
C PRO A 57 21.40 15.68 17.58
N ASP A 58 20.81 16.81 17.21
CA ASP A 58 19.84 17.54 18.03
C ASP A 58 18.42 16.96 17.98
N ILE A 59 18.15 16.00 17.08
CA ILE A 59 16.83 15.37 16.98
C ILE A 59 16.52 14.59 18.25
N THR A 60 15.35 14.87 18.81
CA THR A 60 14.84 14.23 20.03
C THR A 60 13.89 13.07 19.72
N LEU A 61 13.80 12.11 20.64
CA LEU A 61 12.81 11.02 20.58
C LEU A 61 11.38 11.58 20.48
N LYS A 62 11.10 12.69 21.18
CA LYS A 62 9.78 13.33 21.17
C LYS A 62 9.39 13.85 19.79
N GLU A 63 10.29 14.50 19.09
CA GLU A 63 10.06 14.97 17.71
C GLU A 63 9.78 13.82 16.77
N VAL A 64 10.54 12.73 16.86
CA VAL A 64 10.29 11.52 16.04
C VAL A 64 8.93 10.90 16.37
N GLN A 65 8.51 10.88 17.63
CA GLN A 65 7.19 10.39 18.03
C GLN A 65 6.07 11.26 17.49
N GLU A 66 6.21 12.57 17.54
CA GLU A 66 5.23 13.51 17.02
C GLU A 66 5.12 13.41 15.49
N ALA A 67 6.24 13.30 14.80
CA ALA A 67 6.29 13.09 13.35
C ALA A 67 5.62 11.77 12.94
N LEU A 68 5.94 10.67 13.64
CA LEU A 68 5.31 9.37 13.39
C LEU A 68 3.80 9.44 13.60
N LYS A 69 3.33 10.08 14.67
CA LYS A 69 1.90 10.23 14.97
C LYS A 69 1.19 11.05 13.88
N ALA A 70 1.82 12.12 13.40
CA ALA A 70 1.29 12.93 12.32
C ALA A 70 1.20 12.14 11.01
N GLY A 71 2.28 11.43 10.66
CA GLY A 71 2.33 10.58 9.47
C GLY A 71 1.31 9.45 9.51
N GLN A 72 1.13 8.79 10.66
CA GLN A 72 0.13 7.73 10.83
C GLN A 72 -1.30 8.27 10.67
N LYS A 73 -1.58 9.45 11.24
CA LYS A 73 -2.88 10.09 11.07
C LYS A 73 -3.20 10.39 9.60
N GLU A 74 -2.21 10.87 8.86
CA GLU A 74 -2.39 11.16 7.42
C GLU A 74 -2.55 9.87 6.61
N TYR A 75 -1.78 8.85 6.92
CA TYR A 75 -1.91 7.53 6.31
C TYR A 75 -3.31 6.92 6.51
N ASP A 76 -3.84 6.98 7.74
CA ASP A 76 -5.18 6.48 8.04
C ASP A 76 -6.26 7.32 7.34
N SER A 77 -6.08 8.64 7.26
CA SER A 77 -6.95 9.56 6.53
C SER A 77 -6.97 9.26 5.03
N TYR A 78 -5.81 9.04 4.44
CA TYR A 78 -5.68 8.66 3.03
C TYR A 78 -6.48 7.38 2.71
N PHE A 79 -6.28 6.31 3.48
CA PHE A 79 -7.01 5.06 3.24
C PHE A 79 -8.51 5.18 3.50
N ALA A 80 -8.91 6.00 4.46
CA ALA A 80 -10.33 6.31 4.66
C ALA A 80 -10.95 6.99 3.43
N GLN A 81 -10.23 7.92 2.81
CA GLN A 81 -10.66 8.59 1.57
C GLN A 81 -10.71 7.63 0.38
N VAL A 82 -9.71 6.76 0.23
CA VAL A 82 -9.69 5.72 -0.82
C VAL A 82 -10.92 4.82 -0.71
N ARG A 83 -11.22 4.31 0.48
CA ARG A 83 -12.43 3.50 0.73
C ARG A 83 -13.70 4.28 0.42
N ALA A 84 -13.86 5.48 0.97
CA ALA A 84 -15.04 6.30 0.74
C ALA A 84 -15.28 6.60 -0.76
N ARG A 85 -14.20 6.80 -1.52
CA ARG A 85 -14.28 6.97 -2.97
C ARG A 85 -14.66 5.67 -3.67
N GLY A 86 -14.08 4.55 -3.28
CA GLY A 86 -14.45 3.21 -3.79
C GLY A 86 -15.94 2.92 -3.55
N ASP A 87 -16.43 3.12 -2.33
CA ASP A 87 -17.85 2.95 -1.98
C ASP A 87 -18.78 3.83 -2.83
N ALA A 88 -18.37 5.06 -3.11
CA ALA A 88 -19.14 5.96 -3.94
C ALA A 88 -19.24 5.44 -5.38
N ILE A 89 -18.14 4.96 -5.95
CA ILE A 89 -18.10 4.37 -7.30
C ILE A 89 -18.95 3.10 -7.35
N ILE A 90 -18.83 2.21 -6.36
CA ILE A 90 -19.62 0.98 -6.27
C ILE A 90 -21.12 1.29 -6.24
N ARG A 91 -21.54 2.24 -5.40
CA ARG A 91 -22.94 2.64 -5.31
C ARG A 91 -23.47 3.21 -6.62
N GLU A 92 -22.68 4.02 -7.30
CA GLU A 92 -23.05 4.62 -8.58
C GLU A 92 -23.17 3.54 -9.68
N ALA A 93 -22.16 2.66 -9.77
CA ALA A 93 -22.15 1.57 -10.73
C ALA A 93 -23.37 0.64 -10.54
N ARG A 94 -23.74 0.33 -9.30
CA ARG A 94 -24.90 -0.49 -8.98
C ARG A 94 -26.23 0.17 -9.38
N LYS A 95 -26.35 1.48 -9.23
CA LYS A 95 -27.53 2.22 -9.72
C LYS A 95 -27.67 2.18 -11.24
N GLU A 96 -26.53 2.24 -11.93
CA GLU A 96 -26.48 2.22 -13.39
C GLU A 96 -26.42 0.80 -13.97
N HIS A 97 -26.49 -0.23 -13.15
CA HIS A 97 -26.34 -1.65 -13.53
C HIS A 97 -25.06 -1.95 -14.31
N LYS A 98 -23.99 -1.23 -14.02
CA LYS A 98 -22.68 -1.44 -14.62
C LYS A 98 -21.91 -2.54 -13.89
N PRO A 99 -21.19 -3.41 -14.61
CA PRO A 99 -20.24 -4.32 -13.98
C PRO A 99 -19.11 -3.55 -13.33
N ILE A 100 -18.57 -4.06 -12.23
CA ILE A 100 -17.49 -3.46 -11.48
C ILE A 100 -16.23 -4.30 -11.67
N ILE A 101 -15.16 -3.68 -12.12
CA ILE A 101 -13.84 -4.30 -12.26
C ILE A 101 -12.96 -3.81 -11.11
N VAL A 102 -12.42 -4.74 -10.35
CA VAL A 102 -11.43 -4.48 -9.32
C VAL A 102 -10.05 -4.75 -9.92
N LEU A 103 -9.25 -3.71 -10.11
CA LEU A 103 -7.86 -3.85 -10.54
C LEU A 103 -7.01 -4.26 -9.34
N ALA A 104 -6.47 -5.48 -9.41
CA ALA A 104 -5.63 -6.05 -8.39
C ALA A 104 -4.17 -6.03 -8.83
N GLY A 105 -3.30 -5.44 -8.03
CA GLY A 105 -1.90 -5.35 -8.37
C GLY A 105 -1.06 -4.70 -7.27
N ARG A 106 0.15 -4.37 -7.61
CA ARG A 106 1.02 -3.57 -6.73
C ARG A 106 0.61 -2.11 -6.82
N PRO A 107 0.86 -1.28 -5.80
CA PRO A 107 0.49 0.14 -5.81
C PRO A 107 0.97 0.92 -7.04
N TYR A 108 2.13 0.59 -7.58
CA TYR A 108 2.66 1.24 -8.78
C TYR A 108 1.87 0.91 -10.06
N HIS A 109 1.05 -0.15 -10.08
CA HIS A 109 0.21 -0.48 -11.23
C HIS A 109 -0.93 0.52 -11.47
N VAL A 110 -1.26 1.36 -10.49
CA VAL A 110 -2.24 2.45 -10.67
C VAL A 110 -1.60 3.76 -11.16
N ASP A 111 -0.26 3.80 -11.26
CA ASP A 111 0.43 4.93 -11.87
C ASP A 111 0.07 5.03 -13.36
N PRO A 112 -0.29 6.22 -13.88
CA PRO A 112 -0.74 6.39 -15.26
C PRO A 112 0.27 5.95 -16.31
N GLU A 113 1.58 6.11 -16.05
CA GLU A 113 2.64 5.70 -16.97
C GLU A 113 2.81 4.17 -17.02
N ILE A 114 2.59 3.50 -15.89
CA ILE A 114 2.70 2.04 -15.78
C ILE A 114 1.40 1.37 -16.23
N ASN A 115 0.26 1.96 -15.92
CA ASN A 115 -1.07 1.46 -16.25
C ASN A 115 -1.40 1.56 -17.75
N HIS A 116 -0.76 2.47 -18.47
CA HIS A 116 -0.99 2.73 -19.90
C HIS A 116 -2.47 2.98 -20.28
N GLY A 117 -3.29 3.43 -19.33
CA GLY A 117 -4.69 3.76 -19.57
C GLY A 117 -5.63 2.56 -19.60
N ILE A 118 -5.26 1.42 -19.01
CA ILE A 118 -6.12 0.23 -18.85
C ILE A 118 -7.41 0.57 -18.12
N ASP A 119 -7.34 1.39 -17.08
CA ASP A 119 -8.48 1.92 -16.34
C ASP A 119 -9.48 2.65 -17.25
N LYS A 120 -8.98 3.53 -18.13
CA LYS A 120 -9.80 4.26 -19.11
C LYS A 120 -10.40 3.33 -20.15
N LEU A 121 -9.63 2.34 -20.61
CA LEU A 121 -10.12 1.32 -21.55
C LEU A 121 -11.30 0.54 -20.94
N ILE A 122 -11.17 0.06 -19.71
CA ILE A 122 -12.23 -0.66 -19.01
C ILE A 122 -13.47 0.23 -18.84
N CYS A 123 -13.30 1.49 -18.44
CA CYS A 123 -14.41 2.44 -18.36
C CYS A 123 -15.08 2.66 -19.71
N SER A 124 -14.33 2.72 -20.83
CA SER A 124 -14.88 2.87 -22.18
C SER A 124 -15.71 1.67 -22.64
N CYS A 125 -15.47 0.48 -22.04
CA CYS A 125 -16.29 -0.71 -22.24
C CYS A 125 -17.57 -0.73 -21.39
N GLY A 126 -17.87 0.34 -20.67
CA GLY A 126 -19.09 0.47 -19.87
C GLY A 126 -19.02 -0.10 -18.46
N ALA A 127 -17.85 -0.50 -17.99
CA ALA A 127 -17.64 -0.95 -16.62
C ALA A 127 -17.18 0.19 -15.70
N ALA A 128 -17.42 0.05 -14.41
CA ALA A 128 -16.77 0.87 -13.36
C ALA A 128 -15.48 0.22 -12.90
N VAL A 129 -14.50 1.02 -12.52
CA VAL A 129 -13.18 0.53 -12.06
C VAL A 129 -12.87 1.05 -10.68
N ILE A 130 -12.40 0.17 -9.82
CA ILE A 130 -11.80 0.49 -8.51
C ILE A 130 -10.49 -0.28 -8.33
N SER A 131 -9.62 0.20 -7.47
CA SER A 131 -8.42 -0.54 -7.05
C SER A 131 -8.73 -1.47 -5.87
N GLU A 132 -7.90 -2.50 -5.66
CA GLU A 132 -8.09 -3.52 -4.62
C GLU A 132 -8.06 -2.95 -3.20
N ASP A 133 -7.36 -1.86 -2.97
CA ASP A 133 -7.25 -1.19 -1.68
C ASP A 133 -8.53 -0.47 -1.23
N CYS A 134 -9.50 -0.28 -2.15
CA CYS A 134 -10.83 0.19 -1.79
C CYS A 134 -11.59 -0.81 -0.92
N ILE A 135 -11.35 -2.12 -1.08
CA ILE A 135 -12.15 -3.21 -0.48
C ILE A 135 -11.34 -4.17 0.39
N SER A 136 -10.05 -4.32 0.15
CA SER A 136 -9.23 -5.36 0.79
C SER A 136 -9.10 -5.21 2.31
N GLN A 137 -9.24 -4.00 2.84
CA GLN A 137 -9.10 -3.74 4.28
C GLN A 137 -10.35 -4.09 5.10
N GLU A 138 -11.48 -4.30 4.45
CA GLU A 138 -12.74 -4.65 5.09
C GLU A 138 -12.82 -6.13 5.47
N GLU A 139 -12.02 -6.96 4.82
CA GLU A 139 -12.00 -8.39 5.10
C GLU A 139 -11.37 -8.68 6.47
N PRO A 140 -12.04 -9.46 7.33
CA PRO A 140 -11.44 -9.93 8.56
C PRO A 140 -10.25 -10.86 8.27
N PRO A 141 -9.37 -11.10 9.25
CA PRO A 141 -8.30 -12.09 9.11
C PRO A 141 -8.86 -13.46 8.73
N PHE A 142 -8.22 -14.14 7.78
CA PHE A 142 -8.62 -15.47 7.32
C PHE A 142 -7.37 -16.31 6.97
N GLN A 143 -7.55 -17.62 7.01
CA GLN A 143 -6.51 -18.56 6.62
C GLN A 143 -6.42 -18.66 5.09
N THR A 144 -5.21 -18.72 4.59
CA THR A 144 -4.89 -18.99 3.18
C THR A 144 -4.30 -20.39 3.04
N GLY A 145 -4.47 -21.01 1.87
CA GLY A 145 -3.85 -22.31 1.57
C GLY A 145 -2.33 -22.22 1.36
N VAL A 146 -1.76 -21.02 1.40
CA VAL A 146 -0.33 -20.72 1.28
C VAL A 146 0.11 -19.80 2.40
N LEU A 147 1.42 -19.74 2.65
CA LEU A 147 1.98 -18.85 3.67
C LEU A 147 1.71 -17.38 3.30
N ASN A 148 0.89 -16.72 4.12
CA ASN A 148 0.46 -15.33 3.91
C ASN A 148 1.40 -14.34 4.60
N GLN A 149 2.63 -14.24 4.12
CA GLN A 149 3.68 -13.42 4.75
C GLN A 149 3.95 -12.08 4.06
N TRP A 150 3.43 -11.89 2.85
CA TRP A 150 3.73 -10.70 2.05
C TRP A 150 2.61 -9.67 2.17
N THR A 151 2.95 -8.44 2.53
CA THR A 151 1.99 -7.36 2.76
C THR A 151 1.04 -7.14 1.58
N TYR A 152 1.57 -7.04 0.38
CA TYR A 152 0.73 -6.78 -0.80
C TYR A 152 -0.06 -8.01 -1.26
N HIS A 153 0.51 -9.21 -1.19
CA HIS A 153 -0.24 -10.43 -1.51
C HIS A 153 -1.40 -10.65 -0.54
N ALA A 154 -1.22 -10.36 0.74
CA ALA A 154 -2.30 -10.41 1.72
C ALA A 154 -3.49 -9.51 1.33
N ARG A 155 -3.21 -8.33 0.77
CA ARG A 155 -4.24 -7.42 0.24
C ARG A 155 -4.96 -8.01 -0.97
N LEU A 156 -4.22 -8.60 -1.91
CA LEU A 156 -4.79 -9.25 -3.10
C LEU A 156 -5.67 -10.44 -2.70
N TYR A 157 -5.24 -11.27 -1.75
CA TYR A 157 -6.07 -12.37 -1.24
C TYR A 157 -7.34 -11.87 -0.55
N ALA A 158 -7.25 -10.78 0.19
CA ALA A 158 -8.41 -10.16 0.83
C ALA A 158 -9.40 -9.63 -0.22
N ALA A 159 -8.92 -8.92 -1.24
CA ALA A 159 -9.76 -8.45 -2.33
C ALA A 159 -10.44 -9.60 -3.08
N ALA A 160 -9.69 -10.66 -3.40
CA ALA A 160 -10.25 -11.86 -4.05
C ALA A 160 -11.33 -12.55 -3.20
N ARG A 161 -11.11 -12.59 -1.87
CA ARG A 161 -12.12 -13.12 -0.94
C ARG A 161 -13.38 -12.27 -0.91
N HIS A 162 -13.25 -10.96 -0.84
CA HIS A 162 -14.36 -10.00 -0.85
C HIS A 162 -15.22 -10.20 -2.09
N ILE A 163 -14.59 -10.21 -3.26
CA ILE A 163 -15.29 -10.32 -4.55
C ILE A 163 -16.06 -11.63 -4.70
N ARG A 164 -15.59 -12.73 -4.10
CA ARG A 164 -16.33 -14.01 -4.14
C ARG A 164 -17.75 -13.92 -3.58
N GLN A 165 -18.04 -12.92 -2.76
CA GLN A 165 -19.35 -12.70 -2.16
C GLN A 165 -20.20 -11.73 -2.99
N GLU A 166 -19.60 -11.08 -4.00
CA GLU A 166 -20.23 -10.04 -4.80
C GLU A 166 -20.44 -10.54 -6.24
N LYS A 167 -21.70 -10.54 -6.70
CA LYS A 167 -22.06 -11.07 -8.04
C LYS A 167 -21.77 -10.10 -9.19
N ASP A 168 -21.62 -8.83 -8.89
CA ASP A 168 -21.44 -7.73 -9.83
C ASP A 168 -19.98 -7.25 -9.93
N MET A 169 -19.07 -7.90 -9.19
CA MET A 169 -17.65 -7.58 -9.18
C MET A 169 -16.80 -8.67 -9.82
N ASN A 170 -15.79 -8.24 -10.57
CA ASN A 170 -14.79 -9.11 -11.15
C ASN A 170 -13.38 -8.59 -10.83
N LEU A 171 -12.46 -9.49 -10.53
CA LEU A 171 -11.06 -9.14 -10.26
C LEU A 171 -10.23 -9.37 -11.52
N VAL A 172 -9.44 -8.36 -11.88
CA VAL A 172 -8.46 -8.41 -12.97
C VAL A 172 -7.09 -8.04 -12.41
N GLN A 173 -6.09 -8.86 -12.74
CA GLN A 173 -4.70 -8.68 -12.33
C GLN A 173 -3.79 -8.59 -13.55
#